data_eb64ed4f56d01b6f9a7a5bee3fce0a43
#
_entry.id   eb64ed4f56d01b6f9a7a5bee3fce0a43
#
_cell.length_a   1.000
_cell.length_b   1.000
_cell.length_c   1.000
_cell.angle_alpha   90.00
_cell.angle_beta   90.00
_cell.angle_gamma   90.00
#
_symmetry.space_group_name_H-M   'P 1'
#
loop_
_entity.id
_entity.type
_entity.pdbx_description
1 polymer ?
#
loop_
_entity_poly.entity_id
_entity_poly.type
_entity_poly.pdbx_seq_one_letter_code
_entity_poly.pdbx_strand_id
1 'polypeptide(L)'
;MGFRNIQECLLVAKNSSAPKGIMASCVFANYLAMVLMHLPTDGLPPLQDFLPSLPSGLRAYAVYVLAHNAYLHKEYTRALGLCQSVFLMLDGCYPVAMEYLYCVIIMCLINLKQQDEAREALIKAWNMAKPDGFLEPFIEHHGLMLGQIEACIKPAEPESYRQLSQAVIAFSRGWMAIHNPQLQSSVTDKLTPMEYSIAMLASKGWTNQEIAKQLSLSLIHISEP
;
A
#
# COMPACT_ATOMS: atom_id res chain seq x y z
N MET A 1 -5.58 13.96 -15.85
CA MET A 1 -7.03 14.00 -16.18
C MET A 1 -7.89 13.34 -15.11
N GLY A 2 -7.66 12.07 -14.72
CA GLY A 2 -8.53 11.33 -13.81
C GLY A 2 -8.73 11.94 -12.42
N PHE A 3 -7.68 12.40 -11.77
CA PHE A 3 -7.76 12.99 -10.44
C PHE A 3 -8.66 14.24 -10.38
N ARG A 4 -8.54 15.13 -11.37
CA ARG A 4 -9.40 16.31 -11.48
C ARG A 4 -10.88 15.94 -11.60
N ASN A 5 -11.19 14.93 -12.41
CA ASN A 5 -12.57 14.46 -12.58
C ASN A 5 -13.16 13.90 -11.27
N ILE A 6 -12.34 13.19 -10.46
CA ILE A 6 -12.79 12.67 -9.14
C ILE A 6 -13.14 13.82 -8.19
N GLN A 7 -12.33 14.87 -8.15
CA GLN A 7 -12.62 16.06 -7.34
C GLN A 7 -13.87 16.80 -7.84
N GLU A 8 -14.03 16.95 -9.16
CA GLU A 8 -15.22 17.57 -9.76
C GLU A 8 -16.50 16.78 -9.43
N CYS A 9 -16.47 15.44 -9.46
CA CYS A 9 -17.60 14.60 -9.06
C CYS A 9 -18.04 14.88 -7.61
N LEU A 10 -17.11 15.04 -6.68
CA LEU A 10 -17.46 15.37 -5.29
C LEU A 10 -18.10 16.76 -5.18
N LEU A 11 -17.60 17.75 -5.92
CA LEU A 11 -18.15 19.10 -5.94
C LEU A 11 -19.57 19.11 -6.51
N VAL A 12 -19.80 18.42 -7.63
CA VAL A 12 -21.12 18.27 -8.25
C VAL A 12 -22.10 17.58 -7.29
N ALA A 13 -21.66 16.48 -6.64
CA ALA A 13 -22.50 15.76 -5.68
C ALA A 13 -22.91 16.65 -4.49
N LYS A 14 -21.99 17.47 -3.97
CA LYS A 14 -22.30 18.46 -2.91
C LYS A 14 -23.33 19.49 -3.38
N ASN A 15 -23.15 20.06 -4.57
CA ASN A 15 -23.99 21.15 -5.08
C ASN A 15 -25.38 20.66 -5.53
N SER A 16 -25.53 19.41 -5.94
CA SER A 16 -26.80 18.82 -6.38
C SER A 16 -27.62 18.16 -5.27
N SER A 17 -27.18 18.24 -4.02
CA SER A 17 -27.80 17.51 -2.90
C SER A 17 -27.98 16.02 -3.20
N ALA A 18 -26.93 15.40 -3.73
CA ALA A 18 -26.95 14.00 -4.17
C ALA A 18 -27.37 13.03 -3.04
N PRO A 19 -28.01 11.88 -3.37
CA PRO A 19 -28.34 10.85 -2.39
C PRO A 19 -27.11 10.42 -1.56
N LYS A 20 -27.34 10.05 -0.29
CA LYS A 20 -26.25 9.72 0.65
C LYS A 20 -25.26 8.68 0.12
N GLY A 21 -25.73 7.66 -0.60
CA GLY A 21 -24.85 6.62 -1.19
C GLY A 21 -23.96 7.16 -2.31
N ILE A 22 -24.46 8.08 -3.14
CA ILE A 22 -23.65 8.75 -4.18
C ILE A 22 -22.60 9.63 -3.53
N MET A 23 -23.01 10.44 -2.54
CA MET A 23 -22.06 11.27 -1.78
C MET A 23 -20.98 10.42 -1.12
N ALA A 24 -21.35 9.32 -0.48
CA ALA A 24 -20.40 8.38 0.14
C ALA A 24 -19.39 7.81 -0.87
N SER A 25 -19.87 7.42 -2.05
CA SER A 25 -19.00 6.91 -3.12
C SER A 25 -18.04 7.97 -3.66
N CYS A 26 -18.50 9.22 -3.81
CA CYS A 26 -17.64 10.33 -4.22
C CYS A 26 -16.57 10.66 -3.17
N VAL A 27 -16.93 10.69 -1.88
CA VAL A 27 -15.98 10.90 -0.77
C VAL A 27 -14.95 9.76 -0.75
N PHE A 28 -15.41 8.51 -0.82
CA PHE A 28 -14.53 7.33 -0.85
C PHE A 28 -13.54 7.39 -2.03
N ALA A 29 -14.01 7.69 -3.25
CA ALA A 29 -13.15 7.77 -4.43
C ALA A 29 -12.06 8.86 -4.29
N ASN A 30 -12.41 10.01 -3.67
CA ASN A 30 -11.44 11.06 -3.40
C ASN A 30 -10.40 10.63 -2.36
N TYR A 31 -10.83 10.00 -1.25
CA TYR A 31 -9.90 9.46 -0.26
C TYR A 31 -8.97 8.42 -0.87
N LEU A 32 -9.52 7.46 -1.62
CA LEU A 32 -8.75 6.42 -2.28
C LEU A 32 -7.66 7.01 -3.17
N ALA A 33 -8.03 7.96 -4.05
CA ALA A 33 -7.10 8.60 -4.95
C ALA A 33 -6.00 9.37 -4.19
N MET A 34 -6.35 10.11 -3.14
CA MET A 34 -5.38 10.87 -2.36
C MET A 34 -4.43 9.97 -1.56
N VAL A 35 -4.96 8.93 -0.90
CA VAL A 35 -4.16 8.02 -0.08
C VAL A 35 -3.19 7.20 -0.95
N LEU A 36 -3.65 6.65 -2.07
CA LEU A 36 -2.78 5.92 -3.00
C LEU A 36 -1.69 6.81 -3.61
N MET A 37 -1.97 8.08 -3.79
CA MET A 37 -1.00 9.06 -4.29
C MET A 37 -0.19 9.73 -3.17
N HIS A 38 -0.32 9.29 -1.92
CA HIS A 38 0.32 9.89 -0.74
C HIS A 38 0.09 11.40 -0.62
N LEU A 39 -1.07 11.86 -1.02
CA LEU A 39 -1.47 13.26 -0.94
C LEU A 39 -2.24 13.50 0.37
N PRO A 40 -2.18 14.74 0.93
CA PRO A 40 -2.96 15.08 2.11
C PRO A 40 -4.46 14.94 1.87
N THR A 41 -5.17 14.40 2.85
CA THR A 41 -6.64 14.25 2.82
C THR A 41 -7.38 15.42 3.48
N ASP A 42 -6.64 16.45 3.87
CA ASP A 42 -7.19 17.66 4.49
C ASP A 42 -8.21 18.34 3.58
N GLY A 43 -9.30 18.80 4.19
CA GLY A 43 -10.39 19.43 3.45
C GLY A 43 -11.42 18.46 2.84
N LEU A 44 -11.19 17.14 2.87
CA LEU A 44 -12.22 16.17 2.58
C LEU A 44 -13.14 15.96 3.80
N PRO A 45 -14.45 15.69 3.59
CA PRO A 45 -15.32 15.26 4.69
C PRO A 45 -14.81 13.94 5.27
N PRO A 46 -14.89 13.72 6.60
CA PRO A 46 -14.36 12.50 7.23
C PRO A 46 -14.96 11.22 6.63
N LEU A 47 -14.14 10.34 6.04
CA LEU A 47 -14.61 9.14 5.34
C LEU A 47 -15.40 8.19 6.28
N GLN A 48 -15.04 8.14 7.56
CA GLN A 48 -15.73 7.31 8.55
C GLN A 48 -17.22 7.63 8.69
N ASP A 49 -17.64 8.88 8.46
CA ASP A 49 -19.03 9.31 8.56
C ASP A 49 -19.89 8.74 7.41
N PHE A 50 -19.24 8.33 6.34
CA PHE A 50 -19.87 7.80 5.12
C PHE A 50 -19.87 6.28 5.03
N LEU A 51 -19.12 5.58 5.88
CA LEU A 51 -19.05 4.12 5.87
C LEU A 51 -20.42 3.42 5.89
N PRO A 52 -21.42 3.86 6.73
CA PRO A 52 -22.73 3.24 6.75
C PRO A 52 -23.49 3.34 5.43
N SER A 53 -23.17 4.35 4.61
CA SER A 53 -23.85 4.62 3.33
C SER A 53 -23.17 3.96 2.13
N LEU A 54 -22.01 3.32 2.34
CA LEU A 54 -21.32 2.55 1.29
C LEU A 54 -21.86 1.12 1.21
N PRO A 55 -21.93 0.54 0.00
CA PRO A 55 -22.12 -0.90 -0.19
C PRO A 55 -21.08 -1.71 0.61
N SER A 56 -21.46 -2.92 1.05
CA SER A 56 -20.63 -3.73 1.97
C SER A 56 -19.21 -3.97 1.46
N GLY A 57 -19.03 -4.31 0.19
CA GLY A 57 -17.70 -4.52 -0.41
C GLY A 57 -16.86 -3.24 -0.45
N LEU A 58 -17.47 -2.10 -0.81
CA LEU A 58 -16.77 -0.80 -0.77
C LEU A 58 -16.47 -0.35 0.65
N ARG A 59 -17.29 -0.75 1.63
CA ARG A 59 -17.04 -0.43 3.05
C ARG A 59 -15.77 -1.10 3.55
N ALA A 60 -15.55 -2.38 3.21
CA ALA A 60 -14.31 -3.07 3.55
C ALA A 60 -13.09 -2.38 2.94
N TYR A 61 -13.20 -1.99 1.67
CA TYR A 61 -12.14 -1.29 0.98
C TYR A 61 -11.94 0.15 1.52
N ALA A 62 -12.99 0.83 1.97
CA ALA A 62 -12.89 2.13 2.63
C ALA A 62 -12.16 2.04 3.98
N VAL A 63 -12.29 0.92 4.71
CA VAL A 63 -11.49 0.71 5.94
C VAL A 63 -10.01 0.50 5.59
N TYR A 64 -9.68 -0.20 4.49
CA TYR A 64 -8.31 -0.23 3.98
C TYR A 64 -7.76 1.19 3.74
N VAL A 65 -8.54 2.06 3.08
CA VAL A 65 -8.12 3.45 2.81
C VAL A 65 -7.86 4.22 4.12
N LEU A 66 -8.73 4.07 5.12
CA LEU A 66 -8.53 4.67 6.44
C LEU A 66 -7.29 4.12 7.15
N ALA A 67 -7.06 2.80 7.09
CA ALA A 67 -5.90 2.17 7.67
C ALA A 67 -4.60 2.60 6.97
N HIS A 68 -4.60 2.66 5.63
CA HIS A 68 -3.45 3.15 4.87
C HIS A 68 -3.17 4.63 5.17
N ASN A 69 -4.20 5.47 5.28
CA ASN A 69 -4.03 6.86 5.70
C ASN A 69 -3.41 6.97 7.11
N ALA A 70 -3.87 6.17 8.07
CA ALA A 70 -3.26 6.10 9.40
C ALA A 70 -1.79 5.64 9.34
N TYR A 71 -1.47 4.67 8.47
CA TYR A 71 -0.09 4.27 8.21
C TYR A 71 0.78 5.43 7.71
N LEU A 72 0.30 6.22 6.75
CA LEU A 72 1.02 7.38 6.22
C LEU A 72 1.31 8.43 7.31
N HIS A 73 0.42 8.55 8.31
CA HIS A 73 0.61 9.39 9.49
C HIS A 73 1.44 8.71 10.60
N LYS A 74 2.03 7.53 10.35
CA LYS A 74 2.82 6.75 11.31
C LYS A 74 2.02 6.23 12.52
N GLU A 75 0.70 6.20 12.42
CA GLU A 75 -0.22 5.67 13.43
C GLU A 75 -0.35 4.13 13.28
N TYR A 76 0.77 3.40 13.31
CA TYR A 76 0.82 1.99 12.91
C TYR A 76 -0.10 1.09 13.74
N THR A 77 -0.17 1.30 15.06
CA THR A 77 -1.06 0.51 15.95
C THR A 77 -2.53 0.75 15.62
N ARG A 78 -2.91 1.99 15.31
CA ARG A 78 -4.26 2.32 14.87
C ARG A 78 -4.60 1.67 13.53
N ALA A 79 -3.68 1.73 12.58
CA ALA A 79 -3.85 1.08 11.27
C ALA A 79 -4.05 -0.44 11.42
N LEU A 80 -3.25 -1.11 12.26
CA LEU A 80 -3.41 -2.53 12.58
C LEU A 80 -4.79 -2.83 13.18
N GLY A 81 -5.24 -2.06 14.16
CA GLY A 81 -6.54 -2.23 14.79
C GLY A 81 -7.70 -2.09 13.79
N LEU A 82 -7.61 -1.14 12.85
CA LEU A 82 -8.59 -0.99 11.77
C LEU A 82 -8.63 -2.24 10.87
N CYS A 83 -7.47 -2.74 10.43
CA CYS A 83 -7.41 -3.95 9.61
C CYS A 83 -7.97 -5.17 10.34
N GLN A 84 -7.55 -5.39 11.58
CA GLN A 84 -7.98 -6.54 12.39
C GLN A 84 -9.50 -6.53 12.65
N SER A 85 -10.11 -5.36 12.85
CA SER A 85 -11.56 -5.24 13.04
C SER A 85 -12.34 -5.73 11.81
N VAL A 86 -11.84 -5.45 10.60
CA VAL A 86 -12.47 -5.93 9.36
C VAL A 86 -12.38 -7.46 9.24
N PHE A 87 -11.22 -8.04 9.54
CA PHE A 87 -11.03 -9.50 9.50
C PHE A 87 -11.99 -10.22 10.44
N LEU A 88 -12.23 -9.67 11.63
CA LEU A 88 -13.19 -10.24 12.59
C LEU A 88 -14.65 -10.16 12.11
N MET A 89 -15.00 -9.13 11.33
CA MET A 89 -16.38 -8.87 10.93
C MET A 89 -16.77 -9.53 9.60
N LEU A 90 -15.83 -9.77 8.69
CA LEU A 90 -16.15 -10.12 7.29
C LEU A 90 -15.91 -11.59 6.93
N ASP A 91 -15.35 -12.39 7.81
CA ASP A 91 -15.17 -13.87 7.68
C ASP A 91 -14.79 -14.33 6.26
N GLY A 92 -13.78 -13.71 5.67
CA GLY A 92 -13.27 -14.06 4.33
C GLY A 92 -14.07 -13.53 3.14
N CYS A 93 -15.17 -12.81 3.37
CA CYS A 93 -15.85 -12.09 2.30
C CYS A 93 -14.96 -10.97 1.73
N TYR A 94 -15.10 -10.68 0.44
CA TYR A 94 -14.38 -9.62 -0.26
C TYR A 94 -12.85 -9.79 -0.33
N PRO A 95 -12.35 -10.85 -1.00
CA PRO A 95 -10.92 -11.19 -1.03
C PRO A 95 -10.03 -10.03 -1.49
N VAL A 96 -10.45 -9.25 -2.49
CA VAL A 96 -9.70 -8.07 -2.97
C VAL A 96 -9.43 -7.08 -1.83
N ALA A 97 -10.46 -6.69 -1.06
CA ALA A 97 -10.28 -5.78 0.07
C ALA A 97 -9.38 -6.37 1.16
N MET A 98 -9.48 -7.69 1.38
CA MET A 98 -8.67 -8.40 2.37
C MET A 98 -7.18 -8.38 1.99
N GLU A 99 -6.85 -8.54 0.72
CA GLU A 99 -5.45 -8.47 0.25
C GLU A 99 -4.84 -7.09 0.47
N TYR A 100 -5.58 -6.03 0.16
CA TYR A 100 -5.14 -4.66 0.44
C TYR A 100 -4.97 -4.40 1.94
N LEU A 101 -5.85 -4.94 2.79
CA LEU A 101 -5.71 -4.86 4.25
C LEU A 101 -4.47 -5.61 4.74
N TYR A 102 -4.15 -6.79 4.19
CA TYR A 102 -2.90 -7.49 4.49
C TYR A 102 -1.68 -6.66 4.12
N CYS A 103 -1.68 -5.95 3.00
CA CYS A 103 -0.58 -5.06 2.64
C CYS A 103 -0.34 -4.01 3.73
N VAL A 104 -1.40 -3.38 4.26
CA VAL A 104 -1.26 -2.42 5.37
C VAL A 104 -0.75 -3.08 6.64
N ILE A 105 -1.22 -4.29 6.98
CA ILE A 105 -0.72 -5.06 8.14
C ILE A 105 0.77 -5.31 8.00
N ILE A 106 1.22 -5.81 6.84
CA ILE A 106 2.64 -6.08 6.57
C ILE A 106 3.47 -4.80 6.75
N MET A 107 3.05 -3.71 6.13
CA MET A 107 3.72 -2.42 6.21
C MET A 107 3.82 -1.89 7.66
N CYS A 108 2.77 -2.06 8.45
CA CYS A 108 2.75 -1.65 9.86
C CYS A 108 3.70 -2.52 10.69
N LEU A 109 3.63 -3.84 10.54
CA LEU A 109 4.46 -4.79 11.29
C LEU A 109 5.96 -4.58 11.02
N ILE A 110 6.35 -4.32 9.77
CA ILE A 110 7.73 -3.97 9.42
C ILE A 110 8.18 -2.71 10.16
N ASN A 111 7.37 -1.65 10.16
CA ASN A 111 7.72 -0.41 10.85
C ASN A 111 7.73 -0.54 12.38
N LEU A 112 6.98 -1.50 12.93
CA LEU A 112 7.02 -1.88 14.35
C LEU A 112 8.14 -2.88 14.66
N LYS A 113 8.96 -3.25 13.67
CA LYS A 113 10.05 -4.23 13.78
C LYS A 113 9.60 -5.65 14.18
N GLN A 114 8.36 -5.99 13.88
CA GLN A 114 7.74 -7.30 14.08
C GLN A 114 7.88 -8.13 12.79
N GLN A 115 9.09 -8.57 12.50
CA GLN A 115 9.47 -9.12 11.18
C GLN A 115 8.89 -10.51 10.92
N ASP A 116 8.81 -11.35 11.95
CA ASP A 116 8.28 -12.71 11.81
C ASP A 116 6.78 -12.67 11.50
N GLU A 117 6.03 -11.83 12.22
CA GLU A 117 4.60 -11.61 11.96
C GLU A 117 4.35 -10.96 10.58
N ALA A 118 5.22 -10.04 10.16
CA ALA A 118 5.14 -9.44 8.83
C ALA A 118 5.36 -10.49 7.72
N ARG A 119 6.31 -11.42 7.94
CA ARG A 119 6.56 -12.54 7.02
C ARG A 119 5.37 -13.48 6.92
N GLU A 120 4.79 -13.87 8.05
CA GLU A 120 3.60 -14.72 8.08
C GLU A 120 2.42 -14.06 7.36
N ALA A 121 2.19 -12.78 7.62
CA ALA A 121 1.14 -12.01 6.96
C ALA A 121 1.36 -11.93 5.44
N LEU A 122 2.61 -11.71 4.99
CA LEU A 122 2.94 -11.69 3.56
C LEU A 122 2.68 -13.04 2.89
N ILE A 123 3.14 -14.14 3.49
CA ILE A 123 2.94 -15.48 2.92
C ILE A 123 1.45 -15.80 2.82
N LYS A 124 0.66 -15.41 3.82
CA LYS A 124 -0.79 -15.60 3.82
C LYS A 124 -1.47 -14.79 2.70
N ALA A 125 -1.14 -13.51 2.55
CA ALA A 125 -1.65 -12.66 1.48
C ALA A 125 -1.25 -13.19 0.10
N TRP A 126 0.01 -13.57 -0.07
CA TRP A 126 0.54 -14.12 -1.32
C TRP A 126 -0.19 -15.39 -1.76
N ASN A 127 -0.40 -16.32 -0.83
CA ASN A 127 -1.13 -17.56 -1.10
C ASN A 127 -2.61 -17.33 -1.44
N MET A 128 -3.19 -16.23 -0.98
CA MET A 128 -4.56 -15.84 -1.31
C MET A 128 -4.64 -15.22 -2.72
N ALA A 129 -3.70 -14.35 -3.07
CA ALA A 129 -3.66 -13.65 -4.35
C ALA A 129 -3.21 -14.53 -5.53
N LYS A 130 -2.29 -15.46 -5.28
CA LYS A 130 -1.60 -16.27 -6.31
C LYS A 130 -2.53 -17.06 -7.23
N PRO A 131 -3.60 -17.75 -6.76
CA PRO A 131 -4.49 -18.54 -7.63
C PRO A 131 -5.13 -17.72 -8.74
N ASP A 132 -5.44 -16.46 -8.48
CA ASP A 132 -6.08 -15.55 -9.42
C ASP A 132 -5.07 -14.63 -10.15
N GLY A 133 -3.79 -14.72 -9.81
CA GLY A 133 -2.74 -13.85 -10.34
C GLY A 133 -2.93 -12.37 -9.96
N PHE A 134 -3.62 -12.09 -8.86
CA PHE A 134 -3.96 -10.74 -8.43
C PHE A 134 -2.77 -10.10 -7.69
N LEU A 135 -1.86 -9.50 -8.45
CA LEU A 135 -0.60 -8.95 -7.94
C LEU A 135 -0.64 -7.43 -7.66
N GLU A 136 -1.68 -6.73 -8.07
CA GLU A 136 -1.82 -5.28 -7.93
C GLU A 136 -1.55 -4.76 -6.51
N PRO A 137 -2.09 -5.36 -5.43
CA PRO A 137 -1.82 -4.87 -4.07
C PRO A 137 -0.32 -4.88 -3.72
N PHE A 138 0.41 -5.91 -4.16
CA PHE A 138 1.85 -6.00 -3.93
C PHE A 138 2.65 -5.03 -4.80
N ILE A 139 2.20 -4.77 -6.04
CA ILE A 139 2.83 -3.81 -6.96
C ILE A 139 2.71 -2.39 -6.39
N GLU A 140 1.52 -1.99 -5.99
CA GLU A 140 1.22 -0.65 -5.48
C GLU A 140 1.90 -0.36 -4.13
N HIS A 141 2.07 -1.39 -3.28
CA HIS A 141 2.65 -1.24 -1.94
C HIS A 141 4.09 -1.70 -1.82
N HIS A 142 4.72 -2.15 -2.92
CA HIS A 142 6.06 -2.72 -2.93
C HIS A 142 7.08 -1.87 -2.16
N GLY A 143 7.16 -0.58 -2.50
CA GLY A 143 8.10 0.34 -1.86
C GLY A 143 7.86 0.57 -0.35
N LEU A 144 6.64 0.33 0.12
CA LEU A 144 6.26 0.45 1.53
C LEU A 144 6.48 -0.85 2.32
N MET A 145 6.63 -1.98 1.61
CA MET A 145 6.94 -3.29 2.20
C MET A 145 8.42 -3.50 2.49
N LEU A 146 9.27 -2.53 2.13
CA LEU A 146 10.66 -2.41 2.56
C LEU A 146 11.47 -3.72 2.40
N GLY A 147 11.37 -4.37 1.24
CA GLY A 147 12.12 -5.56 0.89
C GLY A 147 11.57 -6.89 1.44
N GLN A 148 10.42 -6.89 2.07
CA GLN A 148 9.81 -8.13 2.57
C GLN A 148 9.46 -9.11 1.44
N ILE A 149 9.05 -8.59 0.28
CA ILE A 149 8.78 -9.41 -0.92
C ILE A 149 10.06 -10.08 -1.41
N GLU A 150 11.17 -9.34 -1.47
CA GLU A 150 12.48 -9.84 -1.85
C GLU A 150 12.97 -10.94 -0.90
N ALA A 151 12.78 -10.74 0.39
CA ALA A 151 13.21 -11.68 1.40
C ALA A 151 12.41 -13.00 1.39
N CYS A 152 11.11 -12.94 1.07
CA CYS A 152 10.22 -14.10 1.20
C CYS A 152 9.85 -14.75 -0.13
N ILE A 153 9.47 -13.95 -1.13
CA ILE A 153 8.91 -14.47 -2.39
C ILE A 153 10.02 -14.81 -3.39
N LYS A 154 11.03 -13.97 -3.51
CA LYS A 154 12.13 -14.19 -4.45
C LYS A 154 12.82 -15.55 -4.29
N PRO A 155 13.21 -16.03 -3.10
CA PRO A 155 13.83 -17.33 -2.94
C PRO A 155 12.87 -18.51 -3.12
N ALA A 156 11.59 -18.35 -2.77
CA ALA A 156 10.58 -19.39 -2.83
C ALA A 156 9.97 -19.55 -4.24
N GLU A 157 9.75 -18.42 -4.93
CA GLU A 157 9.07 -18.36 -6.23
C GLU A 157 9.75 -17.37 -7.18
N PRO A 158 10.94 -17.68 -7.71
CA PRO A 158 11.75 -16.74 -8.51
C PRO A 158 11.02 -16.21 -9.75
N GLU A 159 10.18 -17.05 -10.40
CA GLU A 159 9.45 -16.66 -11.60
C GLU A 159 8.33 -15.68 -11.29
N SER A 160 7.52 -15.93 -10.26
CA SER A 160 6.47 -15.02 -9.81
C SER A 160 7.07 -13.68 -9.36
N TYR A 161 8.21 -13.73 -8.67
CA TYR A 161 8.95 -12.52 -8.28
C TYR A 161 9.45 -11.74 -9.50
N ARG A 162 9.93 -12.40 -10.55
CA ARG A 162 10.38 -11.73 -11.78
C ARG A 162 9.24 -10.96 -12.45
N GLN A 163 8.07 -11.58 -12.57
CA GLN A 163 6.88 -10.94 -13.13
C GLN A 163 6.45 -9.74 -12.27
N LEU A 164 6.36 -9.91 -10.96
CA LEU A 164 6.04 -8.83 -10.03
C LEU A 164 7.05 -7.67 -10.15
N SER A 165 8.35 -7.94 -10.19
CA SER A 165 9.39 -6.91 -10.27
C SER A 165 9.28 -6.08 -11.55
N GLN A 166 8.96 -6.70 -12.69
CA GLN A 166 8.73 -5.96 -13.94
C GLN A 166 7.53 -4.99 -13.82
N ALA A 167 6.43 -5.45 -13.23
CA ALA A 167 5.26 -4.62 -13.01
C ALA A 167 5.52 -3.49 -12.00
N VAL A 168 6.28 -3.76 -10.93
CA VAL A 168 6.72 -2.75 -9.94
C VAL A 168 7.55 -1.65 -10.60
N ILE A 169 8.49 -2.00 -11.50
CA ILE A 169 9.30 -1.01 -12.22
C ILE A 169 8.40 -0.13 -13.09
N ALA A 170 7.45 -0.72 -13.82
CA ALA A 170 6.51 0.02 -14.67
C ALA A 170 5.61 0.96 -13.83
N PHE A 171 5.07 0.47 -12.72
CA PHE A 171 4.26 1.25 -11.78
C PHE A 171 5.05 2.42 -11.18
N SER A 172 6.27 2.15 -10.70
CA SER A 172 7.13 3.17 -10.07
C SER A 172 7.46 4.30 -11.03
N ARG A 173 7.71 4.02 -12.31
CA ARG A 173 7.92 5.06 -13.34
C ARG A 173 6.70 5.96 -13.50
N GLY A 174 5.49 5.37 -13.57
CA GLY A 174 4.24 6.12 -13.65
C GLY A 174 4.01 6.99 -12.42
N TRP A 175 4.24 6.44 -11.23
CA TRP A 175 4.09 7.14 -9.94
C TRP A 175 5.07 8.32 -9.84
N MET A 176 6.34 8.11 -10.19
CA MET A 176 7.38 9.16 -10.20
C MET A 176 7.09 10.27 -11.20
N ALA A 177 6.58 9.95 -12.38
CA ALA A 177 6.20 10.95 -13.37
C ALA A 177 5.10 11.91 -12.88
N ILE A 178 4.22 11.45 -11.99
CA ILE A 178 3.18 12.27 -11.36
C ILE A 178 3.76 13.16 -10.26
N HIS A 179 4.66 12.63 -9.41
CA HIS A 179 5.19 13.34 -8.26
C HIS A 179 6.37 14.26 -8.59
N ASN A 180 7.15 13.91 -9.61
CA ASN A 180 8.36 14.66 -10.02
C ASN A 180 8.38 14.93 -11.52
N PRO A 181 7.42 15.68 -12.08
CA PRO A 181 7.31 15.89 -13.53
C PRO A 181 8.50 16.64 -14.14
N GLN A 182 9.35 17.29 -13.32
CA GLN A 182 10.51 18.04 -13.79
C GLN A 182 11.81 17.21 -13.82
N LEU A 183 11.83 16.04 -13.21
CA LEU A 183 12.98 15.15 -13.23
C LEU A 183 12.91 14.25 -14.45
N GLN A 184 13.66 14.59 -15.52
CA GLN A 184 13.77 13.78 -16.76
C GLN A 184 14.47 12.43 -16.55
N SER A 185 15.23 12.26 -15.47
CA SER A 185 15.77 10.97 -15.00
C SER A 185 15.88 11.00 -13.49
N SER A 186 15.18 10.12 -12.79
CA SER A 186 15.31 10.01 -11.35
C SER A 186 16.46 9.07 -10.99
N VAL A 187 17.08 9.31 -9.84
CA VAL A 187 18.08 8.38 -9.26
C VAL A 187 17.43 7.01 -9.05
N THR A 188 16.14 6.97 -8.77
CA THR A 188 15.35 5.74 -8.60
C THR A 188 15.21 4.92 -9.88
N ASP A 189 15.31 5.51 -11.09
CA ASP A 189 15.30 4.76 -12.35
C ASP A 189 16.54 3.89 -12.54
N LYS A 190 17.59 4.15 -11.76
CA LYS A 190 18.86 3.40 -11.79
C LYS A 190 18.96 2.37 -10.67
N LEU A 191 18.05 2.40 -9.70
CA LEU A 191 18.05 1.46 -8.58
C LEU A 191 17.20 0.22 -8.94
N THR A 192 17.73 -0.94 -8.62
CA THR A 192 16.94 -2.16 -8.57
C THR A 192 15.91 -2.08 -7.42
N PRO A 193 14.82 -2.86 -7.43
CA PRO A 193 13.88 -2.93 -6.31
C PRO A 193 14.56 -3.21 -4.96
N MET A 194 15.60 -4.02 -4.95
CA MET A 194 16.39 -4.35 -3.75
C MET A 194 17.17 -3.13 -3.24
N GLU A 195 17.89 -2.43 -4.11
CA GLU A 195 18.64 -1.22 -3.77
C GLU A 195 17.71 -0.11 -3.27
N TYR A 196 16.53 0.02 -3.88
CA TYR A 196 15.50 0.93 -3.41
C TYR A 196 15.03 0.57 -1.99
N SER A 197 14.77 -0.72 -1.72
CA SER A 197 14.37 -1.20 -0.39
C SER A 197 15.45 -0.93 0.66
N ILE A 198 16.72 -1.16 0.34
CA ILE A 198 17.87 -0.86 1.22
C ILE A 198 17.90 0.65 1.54
N ALA A 199 17.81 1.50 0.52
CA ALA A 199 17.83 2.95 0.68
C ALA A 199 16.65 3.44 1.56
N MET A 200 15.47 2.89 1.37
CA MET A 200 14.28 3.21 2.16
C MET A 200 14.41 2.78 3.62
N LEU A 201 14.93 1.59 3.90
CA LEU A 201 15.19 1.12 5.26
C LEU A 201 16.23 2.01 5.96
N ALA A 202 17.34 2.33 5.27
CA ALA A 202 18.37 3.22 5.78
C ALA A 202 17.81 4.62 6.09
N SER A 203 16.97 5.18 5.23
CA SER A 203 16.31 6.48 5.45
C SER A 203 15.39 6.50 6.67
N LYS A 204 14.89 5.33 7.09
CA LYS A 204 14.09 5.15 8.30
C LYS A 204 14.92 4.87 9.56
N GLY A 205 16.25 4.97 9.45
CA GLY A 205 17.18 4.79 10.57
C GLY A 205 17.47 3.34 10.94
N TRP A 206 17.25 2.40 10.03
CA TRP A 206 17.65 1.01 10.23
C TRP A 206 19.16 0.88 10.05
N THR A 207 19.80 0.10 10.92
CA THR A 207 21.23 -0.22 10.81
C THR A 207 21.50 -1.22 9.69
N ASN A 208 22.72 -1.26 9.16
CA ASN A 208 23.10 -2.23 8.13
C ASN A 208 22.85 -3.69 8.58
N GLN A 209 23.02 -3.98 9.88
CA GLN A 209 22.75 -5.31 10.45
C GLN A 209 21.24 -5.64 10.41
N GLU A 210 20.38 -4.70 10.79
CA GLU A 210 18.92 -4.86 10.72
C GLU A 210 18.46 -5.02 9.27
N ILE A 211 19.01 -4.23 8.34
CA ILE A 211 18.71 -4.30 6.91
C ILE A 211 19.16 -5.66 6.33
N ALA A 212 20.37 -6.10 6.64
CA ALA A 212 20.89 -7.40 6.20
C ALA A 212 20.00 -8.54 6.69
N LYS A 213 19.61 -8.52 7.96
CA LYS A 213 18.70 -9.52 8.56
C LYS A 213 17.34 -9.49 7.87
N GLN A 214 16.76 -8.29 7.67
CA GLN A 214 15.46 -8.10 7.03
C GLN A 214 15.41 -8.65 5.61
N LEU A 215 16.46 -8.39 4.83
CA LEU A 215 16.54 -8.76 3.41
C LEU A 215 17.18 -10.10 3.16
N SER A 216 17.60 -10.82 4.22
CA SER A 216 18.37 -12.08 4.13
C SER A 216 19.66 -11.91 3.32
N LEU A 217 20.34 -10.77 3.47
CA LEU A 217 21.57 -10.42 2.78
C LEU A 217 22.78 -10.62 3.70
N SER A 218 23.94 -10.88 3.09
CA SER A 218 25.22 -10.76 3.78
C SER A 218 25.54 -9.29 4.05
N LEU A 219 26.14 -8.96 5.19
CA LEU A 219 26.58 -7.62 5.52
C LEU A 219 27.55 -7.02 4.49
N ILE A 220 28.29 -7.87 3.78
CA ILE A 220 29.25 -7.45 2.73
C ILE A 220 28.53 -6.75 1.58
N HIS A 221 27.31 -7.15 1.25
CA HIS A 221 26.53 -6.54 0.16
C HIS A 221 25.89 -5.17 0.50
N ILE A 222 25.95 -4.74 1.76
CA ILE A 222 25.34 -3.49 2.21
C ILE A 222 26.39 -2.40 2.45
N SER A 223 27.65 -2.78 2.65
CA SER A 223 28.74 -1.89 3.03
C SER A 223 29.66 -1.44 1.89
N GLU A 224 29.46 -1.91 0.68
CA GLU A 224 30.19 -1.44 -0.51
C GLU A 224 29.42 -0.35 -1.23
N PRO A 225 30.05 0.82 -1.49
CA PRO A 225 29.45 1.93 -2.21
C PRO A 225 29.24 1.64 -3.71
#